data_25b182f766819aff242b25ac0d012db9
#
_entry.id   25b182f766819aff242b25ac0d012db9
#
_cell.length_a   1.000
_cell.length_b   1.000
_cell.length_c   1.000
_cell.angle_alpha   90.00
_cell.angle_beta   90.00
_cell.angle_gamma   90.00
#
_symmetry.space_group_name_H-M   'P 1'
#
loop_
_entity.id
_entity.type
_entity.pdbx_description
1 polymer ?
#
loop_
_entity_poly.entity_id
_entity_poly.type
_entity_poly.pdbx_seq_one_letter_code
_entity_poly.pdbx_strand_id
1 'polypeptide(L)'
;MRLFAYVLGLALLCCQPAQAQVRSYDQMIAAGEINVAVYKDFAPYSFEDGATARGVDVELAQALATALGVRLTLIWTPAGEKLDDDLRDYIWRGSPLHNQQLADLMMRAPYDRDYAQKRNDQGELENGHVVMFGPYQNEQWQVAYDRRRLDTVASVAVFEQHPIGVEVDSVPSFYLTSVFNGMLAAKTHHYPDVPQAFAAMKAGEVDAVMAMRGEVDWQVHEAHDPQLALAENAYPNMGKQRWEIGMAVHESNRQLAYAVEEALEGLIRDGAVQAIYARYGLQYEVPEMYQ
;
A
#
# COMPACT_ATOMS: atom_id res chain seq x y z
N MET A 1 -15.97 -27.64 -65.52
CA MET A 1 -16.67 -26.70 -64.62
C MET A 1 -17.05 -27.41 -63.33
N ARG A 2 -16.15 -27.61 -62.43
CA ARG A 2 -16.32 -28.19 -61.05
C ARG A 2 -14.93 -28.39 -60.43
N LEU A 3 -14.28 -27.30 -59.95
CA LEU A 3 -13.02 -27.39 -59.18
C LEU A 3 -12.65 -25.97 -58.63
N PHE A 4 -13.60 -25.32 -57.90
CA PHE A 4 -13.30 -24.09 -57.20
C PHE A 4 -14.24 -23.91 -55.98
N ALA A 5 -14.22 -24.86 -55.06
CA ALA A 5 -15.08 -24.74 -53.86
C ALA A 5 -14.51 -25.45 -52.62
N TYR A 6 -13.21 -25.52 -52.41
CA TYR A 6 -12.60 -26.11 -51.19
C TYR A 6 -11.36 -25.41 -50.71
N VAL A 7 -11.35 -24.08 -50.57
CA VAL A 7 -10.26 -23.35 -49.92
C VAL A 7 -10.79 -22.16 -49.11
N LEU A 8 -11.97 -22.24 -48.51
CA LEU A 8 -12.47 -21.18 -47.61
C LEU A 8 -12.94 -21.71 -46.27
N GLY A 9 -12.21 -22.65 -45.70
CA GLY A 9 -12.62 -23.36 -44.50
C GLY A 9 -11.54 -23.66 -43.49
N LEU A 10 -10.50 -22.81 -43.32
CA LEU A 10 -9.48 -23.11 -42.29
C LEU A 10 -8.72 -21.85 -41.84
N ALA A 11 -9.44 -20.83 -41.35
CA ALA A 11 -8.80 -19.67 -40.69
C ALA A 11 -9.67 -19.11 -39.56
N LEU A 12 -10.45 -19.96 -38.90
CA LEU A 12 -10.97 -19.69 -37.55
C LEU A 12 -9.97 -20.28 -36.54
N LEU A 13 -8.72 -19.84 -36.61
CA LEU A 13 -7.77 -20.05 -35.51
C LEU A 13 -8.28 -19.25 -34.32
N CYS A 14 -8.72 -19.98 -33.30
CA CYS A 14 -9.11 -19.62 -31.99
C CYS A 14 -8.27 -18.48 -31.44
N CYS A 15 -8.75 -17.24 -31.50
CA CYS A 15 -8.42 -16.24 -30.49
C CYS A 15 -9.09 -16.70 -29.18
N GLN A 16 -8.48 -17.65 -28.51
CA GLN A 16 -8.81 -17.86 -27.11
C GLN A 16 -8.34 -16.58 -26.38
N PRO A 17 -9.18 -15.96 -25.56
CA PRO A 17 -8.71 -14.90 -24.69
C PRO A 17 -7.52 -15.47 -23.91
N ALA A 18 -6.38 -14.81 -23.95
CA ALA A 18 -5.24 -15.16 -23.13
C ALA A 18 -5.72 -15.07 -21.67
N GLN A 19 -5.94 -16.21 -21.05
CA GLN A 19 -6.20 -16.22 -19.59
C GLN A 19 -4.91 -15.72 -18.92
N ALA A 20 -5.08 -14.85 -17.94
CA ALA A 20 -3.99 -14.44 -17.08
C ALA A 20 -3.31 -15.70 -16.51
N GLN A 21 -2.05 -15.87 -16.80
CA GLN A 21 -1.28 -17.03 -16.34
C GLN A 21 -0.29 -16.58 -15.28
N VAL A 22 -0.42 -17.16 -14.09
CA VAL A 22 0.56 -17.02 -13.02
C VAL A 22 1.89 -17.62 -13.50
N ARG A 23 2.95 -16.82 -13.53
CA ARG A 23 4.30 -17.30 -13.86
C ARG A 23 4.90 -18.00 -12.63
N SER A 24 5.58 -19.13 -12.86
CA SER A 24 6.38 -19.75 -11.79
C SER A 24 7.67 -18.94 -11.53
N TYR A 25 8.31 -19.18 -10.39
CA TYR A 25 9.63 -18.60 -10.09
C TYR A 25 10.65 -18.86 -11.19
N ASP A 26 10.76 -20.10 -11.68
CA ASP A 26 11.71 -20.45 -12.74
C ASP A 26 11.41 -19.73 -14.05
N GLN A 27 10.12 -19.55 -14.40
CA GLN A 27 9.72 -18.78 -15.57
C GLN A 27 10.07 -17.30 -15.44
N MET A 28 9.89 -16.72 -14.26
CA MET A 28 10.25 -15.33 -13.93
C MET A 28 11.76 -15.14 -14.04
N ILE A 29 12.56 -16.03 -13.44
CA ILE A 29 14.04 -15.99 -13.52
C ILE A 29 14.51 -16.17 -14.96
N ALA A 30 13.94 -17.12 -15.71
CA ALA A 30 14.30 -17.36 -17.12
C ALA A 30 13.94 -16.15 -18.01
N ALA A 31 12.88 -15.42 -17.69
CA ALA A 31 12.52 -14.18 -18.39
C ALA A 31 13.45 -13.00 -18.01
N GLY A 32 14.19 -13.09 -16.92
CA GLY A 32 15.06 -12.02 -16.40
C GLY A 32 14.27 -10.78 -15.97
N GLU A 33 13.00 -10.95 -15.57
CA GLU A 33 12.11 -9.84 -15.26
C GLU A 33 11.07 -10.23 -14.21
N ILE A 34 10.87 -9.37 -13.22
CA ILE A 34 9.80 -9.47 -12.22
C ILE A 34 8.77 -8.35 -12.43
N ASN A 35 7.49 -8.72 -12.45
CA ASN A 35 6.37 -7.78 -12.49
C ASN A 35 5.89 -7.51 -11.08
N VAL A 36 5.97 -6.27 -10.62
CA VAL A 36 5.58 -5.88 -9.27
C VAL A 36 4.42 -4.89 -9.31
N ALA A 37 3.31 -5.25 -8.68
CA ALA A 37 2.17 -4.36 -8.50
C ALA A 37 2.45 -3.38 -7.35
N VAL A 38 2.26 -2.09 -7.63
CA VAL A 38 2.35 -0.99 -6.67
C VAL A 38 1.14 -0.07 -6.85
N TYR A 39 0.65 0.53 -5.78
CA TYR A 39 -0.47 1.46 -5.87
C TYR A 39 -0.09 2.72 -6.64
N LYS A 40 -1.03 3.23 -7.42
CA LYS A 40 -0.86 4.45 -8.19
C LYS A 40 -1.19 5.67 -7.34
N ASP A 41 -0.45 6.76 -7.54
CA ASP A 41 -0.70 8.07 -6.90
C ASP A 41 -0.75 8.00 -5.36
N PHE A 42 0.07 7.15 -4.76
CA PHE A 42 0.09 6.88 -3.32
C PHE A 42 1.43 7.28 -2.67
N ALA A 43 1.71 8.58 -2.64
CA ALA A 43 2.89 9.11 -1.95
C ALA A 43 2.76 8.95 -0.42
N PRO A 44 3.85 8.60 0.28
CA PRO A 44 5.25 8.48 -0.16
C PRO A 44 5.64 7.08 -0.66
N TYR A 45 4.69 6.19 -0.85
CA TYR A 45 4.96 4.76 -1.08
C TYR A 45 5.21 4.44 -2.55
N SER A 46 4.31 4.90 -3.43
CA SER A 46 4.40 4.65 -4.87
C SER A 46 3.68 5.75 -5.66
N PHE A 47 4.42 6.53 -6.42
CA PHE A 47 3.91 7.65 -7.20
C PHE A 47 4.83 7.99 -8.37
N GLU A 48 4.33 8.79 -9.29
CA GLU A 48 5.12 9.33 -10.42
C GLU A 48 5.47 10.80 -10.16
N ASP A 49 6.75 11.13 -10.28
CA ASP A 49 7.26 12.51 -10.31
C ASP A 49 7.73 12.80 -11.73
N GLY A 50 6.87 13.43 -12.51
CA GLY A 50 7.04 13.54 -13.95
C GLY A 50 6.99 12.17 -14.63
N ALA A 51 8.09 11.74 -15.23
CA ALA A 51 8.23 10.43 -15.86
C ALA A 51 8.99 9.42 -14.98
N THR A 52 9.29 9.77 -13.73
CA THR A 52 10.11 8.95 -12.84
C THR A 52 9.24 8.31 -11.77
N ALA A 53 9.25 6.98 -11.70
CA ALA A 53 8.63 6.24 -10.61
C ALA A 53 9.41 6.46 -9.32
N ARG A 54 8.73 6.85 -8.25
CA ARG A 54 9.30 7.15 -6.93
C ARG A 54 8.46 6.53 -5.82
N GLY A 55 9.06 6.48 -4.64
CA GLY A 55 8.42 6.05 -3.41
C GLY A 55 9.09 4.82 -2.78
N VAL A 56 8.78 4.60 -1.52
CA VAL A 56 9.39 3.54 -0.72
C VAL A 56 9.18 2.17 -1.36
N ASP A 57 7.95 1.87 -1.79
CA ASP A 57 7.62 0.56 -2.37
C ASP A 57 8.28 0.36 -3.73
N VAL A 58 8.39 1.43 -4.54
CA VAL A 58 9.08 1.41 -5.83
C VAL A 58 10.58 1.14 -5.65
N GLU A 59 11.22 1.85 -4.72
CA GLU A 59 12.65 1.69 -4.48
C GLU A 59 12.98 0.36 -3.79
N LEU A 60 12.12 -0.13 -2.91
CA LEU A 60 12.26 -1.45 -2.32
C LEU A 60 12.07 -2.55 -3.37
N ALA A 61 11.06 -2.44 -4.24
CA ALA A 61 10.86 -3.37 -5.35
C ALA A 61 12.09 -3.40 -6.29
N GLN A 62 12.70 -2.24 -6.56
CA GLN A 62 13.93 -2.16 -7.36
C GLN A 62 15.12 -2.84 -6.65
N ALA A 63 15.26 -2.65 -5.33
CA ALA A 63 16.31 -3.30 -4.55
C ALA A 63 16.13 -4.83 -4.52
N LEU A 64 14.90 -5.31 -4.34
CA LEU A 64 14.56 -6.73 -4.39
C LEU A 64 14.84 -7.34 -5.77
N ALA A 65 14.39 -6.68 -6.85
CA ALA A 65 14.67 -7.13 -8.22
C ALA A 65 16.19 -7.23 -8.50
N THR A 66 16.95 -6.24 -8.01
CA THR A 66 18.42 -6.24 -8.12
C THR A 66 19.05 -7.41 -7.35
N ALA A 67 18.59 -7.68 -6.13
CA ALA A 67 19.07 -8.80 -5.32
C ALA A 67 18.74 -10.17 -5.96
N LEU A 68 17.60 -10.28 -6.64
CA LEU A 68 17.21 -11.47 -7.41
C LEU A 68 17.92 -11.58 -8.78
N GLY A 69 18.65 -10.56 -9.20
CA GLY A 69 19.34 -10.54 -10.51
C GLY A 69 18.40 -10.39 -11.71
N VAL A 70 17.24 -9.78 -11.55
CA VAL A 70 16.22 -9.58 -12.58
C VAL A 70 15.90 -8.09 -12.77
N ARG A 71 15.27 -7.74 -13.90
CA ARG A 71 14.76 -6.38 -14.16
C ARG A 71 13.40 -6.20 -13.51
N LEU A 72 13.17 -5.02 -12.93
CA LEU A 72 11.86 -4.61 -12.43
C LEU A 72 10.96 -4.10 -13.56
N THR A 73 9.72 -4.56 -13.59
CA THR A 73 8.61 -3.94 -14.34
C THR A 73 7.49 -3.63 -13.37
N LEU A 74 7.10 -2.36 -13.27
CA LEU A 74 6.03 -1.91 -12.39
C LEU A 74 4.66 -2.07 -13.06
N ILE A 75 3.69 -2.58 -12.30
CA ILE A 75 2.27 -2.58 -12.64
C ILE A 75 1.60 -1.57 -11.70
N TRP A 76 1.24 -0.40 -12.26
CA TRP A 76 0.53 0.63 -11.51
C TRP A 76 -0.92 0.23 -11.27
N THR A 77 -1.28 0.10 -10.01
CA THR A 77 -2.54 -0.47 -9.54
C THR A 77 -3.41 0.63 -8.94
N PRO A 78 -4.52 1.04 -9.56
CA PRO A 78 -5.50 1.85 -8.85
C PRO A 78 -6.06 1.04 -7.68
N ALA A 79 -6.22 1.68 -6.52
CA ALA A 79 -6.84 1.03 -5.37
C ALA A 79 -8.31 0.73 -5.67
N GLY A 80 -8.73 -0.51 -5.39
CA GLY A 80 -10.14 -0.93 -5.45
C GLY A 80 -10.92 -0.52 -4.20
N GLU A 81 -12.19 -0.90 -4.14
CA GLU A 81 -12.99 -0.66 -2.94
C GLU A 81 -12.52 -1.49 -1.73
N LYS A 82 -11.91 -2.63 -2.01
CA LYS A 82 -11.35 -3.55 -1.00
C LYS A 82 -10.05 -4.14 -1.48
N LEU A 83 -9.12 -4.32 -0.55
CA LEU A 83 -7.85 -4.99 -0.83
C LEU A 83 -8.02 -6.43 -1.35
N ASP A 84 -9.09 -7.14 -0.93
CA ASP A 84 -9.41 -8.47 -1.47
C ASP A 84 -9.64 -8.43 -3.00
N ASP A 85 -10.21 -7.34 -3.51
CA ASP A 85 -10.40 -7.12 -4.95
C ASP A 85 -9.06 -6.89 -5.65
N ASP A 86 -8.17 -6.09 -5.06
CA ASP A 86 -6.84 -5.81 -5.61
C ASP A 86 -6.00 -7.10 -5.67
N LEU A 87 -5.99 -7.88 -4.60
CA LEU A 87 -5.31 -9.18 -4.57
C LEU A 87 -5.84 -10.14 -5.63
N ARG A 88 -7.17 -10.17 -5.82
CA ARG A 88 -7.80 -10.97 -6.88
C ARG A 88 -7.36 -10.51 -8.26
N ASP A 89 -7.43 -9.22 -8.52
CA ASP A 89 -7.26 -8.64 -9.84
C ASP A 89 -5.78 -8.62 -10.29
N TYR A 90 -4.84 -8.53 -9.34
CA TYR A 90 -3.42 -8.41 -9.69
C TYR A 90 -2.57 -9.64 -9.36
N ILE A 91 -3.04 -10.56 -8.48
CA ILE A 91 -2.23 -11.72 -8.05
C ILE A 91 -2.73 -13.05 -8.64
N TRP A 92 -4.05 -13.28 -8.78
CA TRP A 92 -4.49 -14.63 -9.15
C TRP A 92 -5.53 -14.74 -10.26
N ARG A 93 -6.42 -13.77 -10.45
CA ARG A 93 -7.48 -13.87 -11.46
C ARG A 93 -7.22 -13.01 -12.70
N GLY A 94 -6.65 -11.85 -12.52
CA GLY A 94 -6.55 -10.82 -13.55
C GLY A 94 -7.83 -10.01 -13.71
N SER A 95 -7.70 -8.71 -13.93
CA SER A 95 -8.82 -7.80 -14.20
C SER A 95 -9.01 -7.61 -15.69
N PRO A 96 -10.22 -7.79 -16.24
CA PRO A 96 -10.53 -7.46 -17.63
C PRO A 96 -10.25 -5.99 -17.98
N LEU A 97 -10.34 -5.10 -16.99
CA LEU A 97 -10.07 -3.66 -17.16
C LEU A 97 -8.56 -3.36 -17.33
N HIS A 98 -7.71 -4.30 -16.92
CA HIS A 98 -6.24 -4.19 -16.99
C HIS A 98 -5.61 -5.27 -17.86
N ASN A 99 -6.28 -5.65 -18.97
CA ASN A 99 -5.80 -6.66 -19.93
C ASN A 99 -5.49 -8.02 -19.27
N GLN A 100 -6.11 -8.34 -18.15
CA GLN A 100 -5.85 -9.55 -17.35
C GLN A 100 -4.37 -9.72 -16.95
N GLN A 101 -3.60 -8.64 -16.86
CA GLN A 101 -2.21 -8.69 -16.46
C GLN A 101 -2.10 -9.06 -14.98
N LEU A 102 -1.29 -10.08 -14.68
CA LEU A 102 -0.94 -10.47 -13.31
C LEU A 102 0.47 -9.98 -12.96
N ALA A 103 0.63 -9.59 -11.70
CA ALA A 103 1.92 -9.37 -11.08
C ALA A 103 2.49 -10.69 -10.53
N ASP A 104 3.80 -10.78 -10.46
CA ASP A 104 4.48 -11.85 -9.75
C ASP A 104 4.49 -11.58 -8.25
N LEU A 105 4.55 -10.29 -7.88
CA LEU A 105 4.61 -9.77 -6.51
C LEU A 105 3.72 -8.52 -6.40
N MET A 106 3.01 -8.36 -5.30
CA MET A 106 2.31 -7.13 -4.95
C MET A 106 2.87 -6.56 -3.65
N MET A 107 3.20 -5.27 -3.66
CA MET A 107 3.63 -4.52 -2.49
C MET A 107 2.42 -4.10 -1.63
N ARG A 108 2.66 -3.76 -0.37
CA ARG A 108 1.68 -3.21 0.58
C ARG A 108 0.50 -4.12 0.90
N ALA A 109 0.72 -5.43 0.94
CA ALA A 109 -0.25 -6.35 1.53
C ALA A 109 -0.11 -6.35 3.06
N PRO A 110 -1.20 -6.47 3.83
CA PRO A 110 -1.11 -6.60 5.28
C PRO A 110 -0.37 -7.89 5.65
N TYR A 111 0.62 -7.79 6.54
CA TYR A 111 1.18 -8.96 7.22
C TYR A 111 0.40 -9.20 8.50
N ASP A 112 -0.78 -9.81 8.35
CA ASP A 112 -1.76 -9.97 9.41
C ASP A 112 -2.45 -11.32 9.31
N ARG A 113 -2.38 -12.09 10.41
CA ARG A 113 -2.92 -13.45 10.44
C ARG A 113 -4.44 -13.48 10.32
N ASP A 114 -5.14 -12.56 10.97
CA ASP A 114 -6.61 -12.55 10.98
C ASP A 114 -7.13 -12.19 9.58
N TYR A 115 -6.46 -11.23 8.92
CA TYR A 115 -6.75 -10.89 7.54
C TYR A 115 -6.46 -12.04 6.58
N ALA A 116 -5.30 -12.69 6.69
CA ALA A 116 -4.92 -13.81 5.84
C ALA A 116 -5.83 -15.05 6.03
N GLN A 117 -6.46 -15.20 7.19
CA GLN A 117 -7.37 -16.30 7.51
C GLN A 117 -8.85 -15.93 7.48
N LYS A 118 -9.16 -14.72 7.01
CA LYS A 118 -10.54 -14.26 6.82
C LYS A 118 -11.32 -15.25 5.94
N ARG A 119 -12.55 -15.53 6.33
CA ARG A 119 -13.43 -16.46 5.60
C ARG A 119 -14.62 -15.73 5.04
N ASN A 120 -15.03 -16.17 3.85
CA ASN A 120 -16.26 -15.73 3.21
C ASN A 120 -17.50 -16.40 3.86
N ASP A 121 -18.69 -16.03 3.40
CA ASP A 121 -19.97 -16.57 3.90
C ASP A 121 -20.11 -18.09 3.70
N GLN A 122 -19.34 -18.68 2.80
CA GLN A 122 -19.28 -20.13 2.54
C GLN A 122 -18.29 -20.86 3.45
N GLY A 123 -17.53 -20.12 4.27
CA GLY A 123 -16.51 -20.65 5.17
C GLY A 123 -15.17 -20.96 4.50
N GLU A 124 -14.97 -20.55 3.24
CA GLU A 124 -13.72 -20.66 2.51
C GLU A 124 -12.81 -19.48 2.83
N LEU A 125 -11.49 -19.64 2.69
CA LEU A 125 -10.55 -18.52 2.83
C LEU A 125 -10.80 -17.50 1.71
N GLU A 126 -11.06 -16.24 2.09
CA GLU A 126 -11.28 -15.14 1.14
C GLU A 126 -10.07 -14.94 0.23
N ASN A 127 -8.88 -14.98 0.80
CA ASN A 127 -7.61 -14.81 0.11
C ASN A 127 -6.82 -16.13 -0.02
N GLY A 128 -7.53 -17.29 -0.20
CA GLY A 128 -6.92 -18.62 -0.24
C GLY A 128 -5.91 -18.82 -1.38
N HIS A 129 -6.00 -18.01 -2.44
CA HIS A 129 -5.05 -18.02 -3.57
C HIS A 129 -3.83 -17.14 -3.39
N VAL A 130 -3.68 -16.50 -2.21
CA VAL A 130 -2.62 -15.52 -1.95
C VAL A 130 -1.81 -15.94 -0.73
N VAL A 131 -0.49 -15.76 -0.81
CA VAL A 131 0.42 -15.85 0.34
C VAL A 131 0.92 -14.46 0.66
N MET A 132 0.64 -13.98 1.87
CA MET A 132 1.14 -12.74 2.44
C MET A 132 2.38 -13.05 3.26
N PHE A 133 3.48 -12.30 3.05
CA PHE A 133 4.78 -12.59 3.61
C PHE A 133 5.67 -11.35 3.65
N GLY A 134 6.86 -11.50 4.23
CA GLY A 134 7.93 -10.51 4.15
C GLY A 134 7.53 -9.13 4.67
N PRO A 135 7.17 -8.99 5.95
CA PRO A 135 6.85 -7.67 6.50
C PRO A 135 8.06 -6.75 6.35
N TYR A 136 7.85 -5.55 5.82
CA TYR A 136 8.93 -4.59 5.60
C TYR A 136 8.68 -3.23 6.25
N GLN A 137 7.49 -3.01 6.82
CA GLN A 137 7.12 -1.76 7.46
C GLN A 137 6.21 -2.01 8.67
N ASN A 138 6.51 -1.35 9.77
CA ASN A 138 5.54 -1.11 10.85
C ASN A 138 4.80 0.18 10.58
N GLU A 139 3.47 0.12 10.49
CA GLU A 139 2.61 1.28 10.28
C GLU A 139 1.73 1.53 11.51
N GLN A 140 1.34 2.77 11.69
CA GLN A 140 0.45 3.20 12.77
C GLN A 140 -0.30 4.48 12.40
N TRP A 141 -1.30 4.83 13.18
CA TRP A 141 -1.94 6.13 13.08
C TRP A 141 -1.07 7.22 13.71
N GLN A 142 -1.10 8.41 13.13
CA GLN A 142 -0.32 9.55 13.60
C GLN A 142 -1.13 10.84 13.43
N VAL A 143 -0.94 11.79 14.35
CA VAL A 143 -1.43 13.16 14.23
C VAL A 143 -0.24 14.10 14.04
N ALA A 144 -0.30 14.94 13.00
CA ALA A 144 0.50 16.16 12.92
C ALA A 144 -0.34 17.37 13.33
N TYR A 145 0.29 18.35 13.94
CA TYR A 145 -0.38 19.59 14.36
C TYR A 145 0.51 20.82 14.19
N ASP A 146 -0.12 22.00 14.06
CA ASP A 146 0.56 23.28 13.93
C ASP A 146 0.75 23.91 15.31
N ARG A 147 2.02 24.04 15.76
CA ARG A 147 2.40 24.64 17.05
C ARG A 147 1.99 26.10 17.20
N ARG A 148 1.68 26.80 16.10
CA ARG A 148 1.14 28.17 16.16
C ARG A 148 -0.28 28.23 16.70
N ARG A 149 -0.99 27.08 16.74
CA ARG A 149 -2.41 26.95 17.10
C ARG A 149 -2.65 26.03 18.29
N LEU A 150 -1.79 25.02 18.43
CA LEU A 150 -1.81 24.04 19.50
C LEU A 150 -0.42 23.90 20.09
N ASP A 151 -0.27 24.18 21.38
CA ASP A 151 1.02 24.01 22.06
C ASP A 151 1.45 22.54 22.13
N THR A 152 0.48 21.65 22.35
CA THR A 152 0.69 20.20 22.46
C THR A 152 -0.62 19.43 22.21
N VAL A 153 -0.49 18.20 21.76
CA VAL A 153 -1.59 17.24 21.60
C VAL A 153 -1.31 16.03 22.49
N ALA A 154 -1.68 16.13 23.77
CA ALA A 154 -1.53 15.03 24.73
C ALA A 154 -2.64 13.96 24.61
N SER A 155 -3.77 14.32 24.02
CA SER A 155 -4.92 13.43 23.79
C SER A 155 -5.75 13.97 22.62
N VAL A 156 -6.39 13.07 21.87
CA VAL A 156 -7.35 13.45 20.82
C VAL A 156 -8.56 14.22 21.35
N ALA A 157 -8.83 14.22 22.65
CA ALA A 157 -9.90 15.00 23.26
C ALA A 157 -9.72 16.54 23.05
N VAL A 158 -8.52 17.02 22.76
CA VAL A 158 -8.28 18.43 22.44
C VAL A 158 -9.07 18.88 21.19
N PHE A 159 -9.38 17.96 20.30
CA PHE A 159 -10.14 18.23 19.08
C PHE A 159 -11.65 18.43 19.31
N GLU A 160 -12.12 18.42 20.54
CA GLU A 160 -13.42 18.99 20.88
C GLU A 160 -13.45 20.53 20.65
N GLN A 161 -12.31 21.18 20.83
CA GLN A 161 -12.17 22.64 20.70
C GLN A 161 -11.41 23.05 19.41
N HIS A 162 -10.56 22.18 18.89
CA HIS A 162 -9.68 22.44 17.74
C HIS A 162 -10.08 21.63 16.52
N PRO A 163 -10.16 22.25 15.31
CA PRO A 163 -10.51 21.48 14.11
C PRO A 163 -9.36 20.58 13.68
N ILE A 164 -9.72 19.36 13.27
CA ILE A 164 -8.80 18.35 12.75
C ILE A 164 -9.23 17.86 11.38
N GLY A 165 -8.29 17.74 10.44
CA GLY A 165 -8.50 17.21 9.11
C GLY A 165 -8.23 15.71 9.02
N VAL A 166 -9.06 15.00 8.25
CA VAL A 166 -8.89 13.59 7.91
C VAL A 166 -9.28 13.33 6.46
N GLU A 167 -8.77 12.25 5.89
CA GLU A 167 -9.30 11.74 4.64
C GLU A 167 -10.70 11.14 4.84
N VAL A 168 -11.61 11.42 3.93
CA VAL A 168 -12.99 10.89 3.95
C VAL A 168 -12.97 9.35 3.86
N ASP A 169 -13.93 8.70 4.52
CA ASP A 169 -14.09 7.24 4.55
C ASP A 169 -12.87 6.44 5.07
N SER A 170 -11.91 7.13 5.70
CA SER A 170 -10.76 6.51 6.35
C SER A 170 -11.08 6.06 7.79
N VAL A 171 -10.23 5.17 8.34
CA VAL A 171 -10.34 4.76 9.76
C VAL A 171 -10.24 5.97 10.71
N PRO A 172 -9.32 6.94 10.54
CA PRO A 172 -9.32 8.20 11.30
C PRO A 172 -10.63 8.98 11.23
N SER A 173 -11.27 9.03 10.04
CA SER A 173 -12.57 9.69 9.86
C SER A 173 -13.65 9.06 10.72
N PHE A 174 -13.80 7.73 10.67
CA PHE A 174 -14.78 7.01 11.50
C PHE A 174 -14.45 7.09 12.99
N TYR A 175 -13.17 7.01 13.35
CA TYR A 175 -12.72 7.10 14.72
C TYR A 175 -13.05 8.46 15.34
N LEU A 176 -12.63 9.56 14.73
CA LEU A 176 -12.82 10.90 15.28
C LEU A 176 -14.30 11.31 15.33
N THR A 177 -15.11 10.83 14.39
CA THR A 177 -16.55 11.10 14.39
C THR A 177 -17.36 10.26 15.39
N SER A 178 -16.79 9.17 15.91
CA SER A 178 -17.48 8.25 16.84
C SER A 178 -16.92 8.26 18.27
N VAL A 179 -15.64 8.53 18.45
CA VAL A 179 -14.99 8.51 19.78
C VAL A 179 -15.65 9.53 20.73
N PHE A 180 -15.63 9.22 22.03
CA PHE A 180 -16.28 10.03 23.06
C PHE A 180 -17.76 10.35 22.77
N ASN A 181 -18.50 9.36 22.25
CA ASN A 181 -19.90 9.51 21.82
C ASN A 181 -20.12 10.61 20.77
N GLY A 182 -19.17 10.77 19.85
CA GLY A 182 -19.27 11.71 18.73
C GLY A 182 -18.94 13.17 19.09
N MET A 183 -18.36 13.44 20.25
CA MET A 183 -18.04 14.82 20.68
C MET A 183 -17.09 15.55 19.73
N LEU A 184 -16.23 14.82 19.00
CA LEU A 184 -15.25 15.42 18.07
C LEU A 184 -15.82 15.63 16.68
N ALA A 185 -17.00 15.07 16.33
CA ALA A 185 -17.56 15.06 14.98
C ALA A 185 -17.71 16.47 14.38
N ALA A 186 -18.15 17.46 15.19
CA ALA A 186 -18.36 18.84 14.74
C ALA A 186 -17.05 19.57 14.35
N LYS A 187 -15.90 19.07 14.80
CA LYS A 187 -14.56 19.62 14.54
C LYS A 187 -13.73 18.75 13.62
N THR A 188 -14.26 17.59 13.18
CA THR A 188 -13.60 16.72 12.22
C THR A 188 -13.98 17.14 10.80
N HIS A 189 -13.01 17.62 10.03
CA HIS A 189 -13.17 18.07 8.66
C HIS A 189 -12.66 16.98 7.71
N HIS A 190 -13.45 16.68 6.68
CA HIS A 190 -13.18 15.61 5.73
C HIS A 190 -12.62 16.17 4.42
N TYR A 191 -11.53 15.59 3.95
CA TYR A 191 -10.86 15.95 2.70
C TYR A 191 -10.79 14.73 1.78
N PRO A 192 -10.67 14.92 0.45
CA PRO A 192 -10.54 13.81 -0.50
C PRO A 192 -9.31 12.94 -0.28
N ASP A 193 -8.22 13.52 0.23
CA ASP A 193 -6.94 12.86 0.47
C ASP A 193 -6.13 13.58 1.58
N VAL A 194 -5.08 12.93 2.05
CA VAL A 194 -4.19 13.47 3.10
C VAL A 194 -3.46 14.75 2.66
N PRO A 195 -2.92 14.86 1.43
CA PRO A 195 -2.33 16.11 0.94
C PRO A 195 -3.27 17.33 1.03
N GLN A 196 -4.55 17.16 0.70
CA GLN A 196 -5.53 18.25 0.81
C GLN A 196 -5.84 18.61 2.26
N ALA A 197 -5.88 17.63 3.17
CA ALA A 197 -6.00 17.90 4.61
C ALA A 197 -4.80 18.73 5.14
N PHE A 198 -3.58 18.41 4.70
CA PHE A 198 -2.39 19.19 5.04
C PHE A 198 -2.38 20.59 4.40
N ALA A 199 -2.89 20.74 3.17
CA ALA A 199 -3.07 22.06 2.55
C ALA A 199 -4.04 22.92 3.36
N ALA A 200 -5.13 22.35 3.87
CA ALA A 200 -6.09 23.02 4.75
C ALA A 200 -5.46 23.40 6.10
N MET A 201 -4.60 22.55 6.68
CA MET A 201 -3.85 22.88 7.89
C MET A 201 -2.89 24.05 7.64
N LYS A 202 -2.18 24.07 6.52
CA LYS A 202 -1.31 25.18 6.10
C LYS A 202 -2.10 26.47 5.87
N ALA A 203 -3.33 26.39 5.33
CA ALA A 203 -4.23 27.53 5.17
C ALA A 203 -4.86 27.98 6.49
N GLY A 204 -4.78 27.16 7.51
CA GLY A 204 -5.34 27.44 8.83
C GLY A 204 -6.82 27.15 8.99
N GLU A 205 -7.36 26.31 8.16
CA GLU A 205 -8.73 25.82 8.24
C GLU A 205 -8.87 24.73 9.31
N VAL A 206 -7.81 23.93 9.51
CA VAL A 206 -7.67 22.96 10.58
C VAL A 206 -6.36 23.15 11.34
N ASP A 207 -6.30 22.70 12.59
CA ASP A 207 -5.14 22.86 13.47
C ASP A 207 -4.25 21.61 13.47
N ALA A 208 -4.79 20.47 13.02
CA ALA A 208 -4.12 19.19 12.97
C ALA A 208 -4.64 18.31 11.82
N VAL A 209 -3.90 17.26 11.48
CA VAL A 209 -4.30 16.21 10.53
C VAL A 209 -3.98 14.85 11.13
N MET A 210 -4.89 13.87 10.99
CA MET A 210 -4.67 12.48 11.38
C MET A 210 -4.71 11.57 10.15
N ALA A 211 -3.66 10.77 9.95
CA ALA A 211 -3.53 9.80 8.87
C ALA A 211 -2.58 8.66 9.27
N MET A 212 -2.18 7.81 8.33
CA MET A 212 -1.09 6.86 8.53
C MET A 212 0.23 7.60 8.78
N ARG A 213 1.07 7.04 9.66
CA ARG A 213 2.34 7.66 10.05
C ARG A 213 3.22 8.03 8.85
N GLY A 214 3.38 7.11 7.90
CA GLY A 214 4.23 7.39 6.74
C GLY A 214 3.71 8.54 5.88
N GLU A 215 2.40 8.70 5.71
CA GLU A 215 1.82 9.86 5.01
C GLU A 215 2.05 11.15 5.79
N VAL A 216 1.85 11.11 7.11
CA VAL A 216 2.06 12.25 7.99
C VAL A 216 3.54 12.66 8.01
N ASP A 217 4.46 11.72 8.20
CA ASP A 217 5.91 11.96 8.19
C ASP A 217 6.35 12.61 6.87
N TRP A 218 5.85 12.09 5.73
CA TRP A 218 6.12 12.62 4.40
C TRP A 218 5.65 14.07 4.25
N GLN A 219 4.41 14.37 4.64
CA GLN A 219 3.85 15.70 4.53
C GLN A 219 4.58 16.72 5.42
N VAL A 220 4.97 16.32 6.63
CA VAL A 220 5.78 17.15 7.53
C VAL A 220 7.18 17.36 6.97
N HIS A 221 7.80 16.34 6.39
CA HIS A 221 9.11 16.42 5.74
C HIS A 221 9.09 17.39 4.56
N GLU A 222 8.13 17.25 3.64
CA GLU A 222 8.00 18.10 2.46
C GLU A 222 7.64 19.55 2.80
N ALA A 223 6.91 19.76 3.88
CA ALA A 223 6.55 21.11 4.30
C ALA A 223 7.76 21.96 4.72
N HIS A 224 8.84 21.35 5.19
CA HIS A 224 10.04 22.02 5.72
C HIS A 224 9.69 23.12 6.74
N ASP A 225 8.59 22.95 7.49
CA ASP A 225 8.07 23.91 8.47
C ASP A 225 8.34 23.42 9.91
N PRO A 226 9.25 24.06 10.66
CA PRO A 226 9.58 23.66 12.03
C PRO A 226 8.42 23.86 13.03
N GLN A 227 7.34 24.52 12.62
CA GLN A 227 6.14 24.66 13.45
C GLN A 227 5.20 23.47 13.38
N LEU A 228 5.38 22.58 12.40
CA LEU A 228 4.66 21.32 12.38
C LEU A 228 5.30 20.32 13.33
N ALA A 229 4.47 19.63 14.12
CA ALA A 229 4.92 18.65 15.09
C ALA A 229 4.07 17.40 15.03
N LEU A 230 4.64 16.28 15.46
CA LEU A 230 3.97 15.00 15.61
C LEU A 230 3.47 14.86 17.05
N ALA A 231 2.26 14.37 17.22
CA ALA A 231 1.68 14.11 18.53
C ALA A 231 2.18 12.75 19.08
N GLU A 232 2.57 12.75 20.35
CA GLU A 232 2.91 11.54 21.10
C GLU A 232 1.72 11.18 21.98
N ASN A 233 0.66 10.62 21.40
CA ASN A 233 -0.56 10.29 22.14
C ASN A 233 -1.12 8.92 21.77
N ALA A 234 -1.87 8.33 22.70
CA ALA A 234 -2.66 7.13 22.46
C ALA A 234 -4.02 7.49 21.83
N TYR A 235 -4.60 6.54 21.13
CA TYR A 235 -5.92 6.65 20.51
C TYR A 235 -6.91 5.73 21.25
N PRO A 236 -7.54 6.19 22.35
CA PRO A 236 -8.43 5.35 23.16
C PRO A 236 -9.62 4.86 22.32
N ASN A 237 -10.00 3.61 22.53
CA ASN A 237 -11.10 2.94 21.82
C ASN A 237 -10.89 2.81 20.29
N MET A 238 -9.73 3.14 19.77
CA MET A 238 -9.37 2.82 18.41
C MET A 238 -8.97 1.35 18.34
N GLY A 239 -9.47 0.62 17.37
CA GLY A 239 -9.20 -0.81 17.21
C GLY A 239 -7.71 -1.09 16.98
N LYS A 240 -7.33 -1.43 15.77
CA LYS A 240 -5.94 -1.69 15.41
C LYS A 240 -5.17 -0.37 15.28
N GLN A 241 -4.22 -0.14 16.19
CA GLN A 241 -3.43 1.10 16.21
C GLN A 241 -2.08 0.96 15.48
N ARG A 242 -1.56 -0.27 15.39
CA ARG A 242 -0.31 -0.61 14.70
C ARG A 242 -0.51 -1.89 13.90
N TRP A 243 0.15 -1.99 12.76
CA TRP A 243 0.14 -3.19 11.92
C TRP A 243 1.40 -3.27 11.08
N GLU A 244 1.70 -4.47 10.60
CA GLU A 244 2.81 -4.70 9.69
C GLU A 244 2.32 -4.75 8.24
N ILE A 245 3.09 -4.15 7.36
CA ILE A 245 2.92 -4.17 5.92
C ILE A 245 3.98 -5.08 5.32
N GLY A 246 3.54 -6.02 4.51
CA GLY A 246 4.38 -6.95 3.77
C GLY A 246 3.99 -6.99 2.29
N MET A 247 4.23 -8.12 1.69
CA MET A 247 4.05 -8.39 0.26
C MET A 247 3.11 -9.58 0.05
N ALA A 248 2.63 -9.74 -1.19
CA ALA A 248 1.77 -10.85 -1.57
C ALA A 248 2.22 -11.48 -2.89
N VAL A 249 2.12 -12.82 -2.95
CA VAL A 249 2.31 -13.62 -4.17
C VAL A 249 1.16 -14.60 -4.34
N HIS A 250 1.02 -15.16 -5.54
CA HIS A 250 0.10 -16.28 -5.75
C HIS A 250 0.52 -17.51 -4.93
N GLU A 251 -0.44 -18.27 -4.41
CA GLU A 251 -0.20 -19.43 -3.53
C GLU A 251 0.69 -20.51 -4.14
N SER A 252 0.67 -20.65 -5.48
CA SER A 252 1.53 -21.60 -6.19
C SER A 252 2.97 -21.13 -6.32
N ASN A 253 3.28 -19.87 -6.00
CA ASN A 253 4.59 -19.24 -6.20
C ASN A 253 5.36 -18.99 -4.88
N ARG A 254 5.23 -19.92 -3.92
CA ARG A 254 5.90 -19.83 -2.61
C ARG A 254 7.43 -19.77 -2.72
N GLN A 255 8.00 -20.34 -3.79
CA GLN A 255 9.43 -20.27 -4.03
C GLN A 255 9.89 -18.83 -4.25
N LEU A 256 9.10 -18.01 -4.99
CA LEU A 256 9.35 -16.57 -5.13
C LEU A 256 9.25 -15.87 -3.76
N ALA A 257 8.23 -16.21 -2.95
CA ALA A 257 8.10 -15.62 -1.61
C ALA A 257 9.34 -15.86 -0.76
N TYR A 258 9.88 -17.08 -0.72
CA TYR A 258 11.10 -17.38 0.03
C TYR A 258 12.33 -16.64 -0.51
N ALA A 259 12.50 -16.55 -1.82
CA ALA A 259 13.63 -15.85 -2.42
C ALA A 259 13.57 -14.33 -2.16
N VAL A 260 12.36 -13.74 -2.22
CA VAL A 260 12.13 -12.32 -1.91
C VAL A 260 12.36 -12.05 -0.41
N GLU A 261 11.89 -12.94 0.48
CA GLU A 261 12.06 -12.79 1.92
C GLU A 261 13.54 -12.86 2.34
N GLU A 262 14.32 -13.78 1.76
CA GLU A 262 15.77 -13.85 1.97
C GLU A 262 16.46 -12.56 1.49
N ALA A 263 16.09 -12.05 0.32
CA ALA A 263 16.61 -10.78 -0.21
C ALA A 263 16.24 -9.60 0.71
N LEU A 264 14.98 -9.53 1.19
CA LEU A 264 14.50 -8.50 2.10
C LEU A 264 15.27 -8.52 3.43
N GLU A 265 15.47 -9.70 4.03
CA GLU A 265 16.26 -9.86 5.26
C GLU A 265 17.69 -9.30 5.08
N GLY A 266 18.33 -9.58 3.94
CA GLY A 266 19.62 -9.01 3.59
C GLY A 266 19.58 -7.48 3.53
N LEU A 267 18.59 -6.90 2.83
CA LEU A 267 18.43 -5.45 2.69
C LEU A 267 18.12 -4.76 4.02
N ILE A 268 17.37 -5.40 4.91
CA ILE A 268 17.10 -4.87 6.27
C ILE A 268 18.39 -4.89 7.09
N ARG A 269 19.09 -6.01 7.14
CA ARG A 269 20.34 -6.18 7.89
C ARG A 269 21.43 -5.19 7.45
N ASP A 270 21.52 -4.93 6.14
CA ASP A 270 22.52 -4.03 5.56
C ASP A 270 22.09 -2.54 5.68
N GLY A 271 20.92 -2.25 6.26
CA GLY A 271 20.38 -0.90 6.45
C GLY A 271 19.84 -0.25 5.18
N ALA A 272 19.72 -0.99 4.07
CA ALA A 272 19.24 -0.46 2.80
C ALA A 272 17.76 -0.03 2.87
N VAL A 273 16.91 -0.81 3.56
CA VAL A 273 15.50 -0.45 3.76
C VAL A 273 15.40 0.83 4.59
N GLN A 274 16.13 0.94 5.69
CA GLN A 274 16.17 2.16 6.51
C GLN A 274 16.61 3.39 5.69
N ALA A 275 17.60 3.23 4.82
CA ALA A 275 18.08 4.31 3.95
C ALA A 275 17.02 4.72 2.90
N ILE A 276 16.20 3.79 2.40
CA ILE A 276 15.06 4.08 1.52
C ILE A 276 14.06 4.98 2.27
N TYR A 277 13.61 4.58 3.46
CA TYR A 277 12.67 5.34 4.28
C TYR A 277 13.19 6.74 4.60
N ALA A 278 14.46 6.85 4.98
CA ALA A 278 15.09 8.13 5.33
C ALA A 278 15.07 9.15 4.17
N ARG A 279 15.13 8.70 2.91
CA ARG A 279 15.05 9.62 1.74
C ARG A 279 13.70 10.33 1.64
N TYR A 280 12.67 9.73 2.19
CA TYR A 280 11.31 10.29 2.22
C TYR A 280 10.96 10.93 3.58
N GLY A 281 11.96 11.07 4.49
CA GLY A 281 11.73 11.61 5.83
C GLY A 281 10.92 10.70 6.75
N LEU A 282 10.75 9.42 6.39
CA LEU A 282 9.95 8.48 7.15
C LEU A 282 10.75 7.83 8.26
N GLN A 283 10.10 7.61 9.39
CA GLN A 283 10.65 6.79 10.47
C GLN A 283 10.53 5.31 10.09
N TYR A 284 11.65 4.58 10.19
CA TYR A 284 11.69 3.15 9.95
C TYR A 284 11.82 2.37 11.25
N GLU A 285 10.91 1.44 11.47
CA GLU A 285 10.99 0.46 12.54
C GLU A 285 11.10 -0.93 11.92
N VAL A 286 12.16 -1.67 12.30
CA VAL A 286 12.35 -3.04 11.83
C VAL A 286 11.17 -3.90 12.28
N PRO A 287 10.50 -4.64 11.37
CA PRO A 287 9.43 -5.56 11.74
C PRO A 287 9.87 -6.62 12.75
N GLU A 288 8.94 -7.08 13.59
CA GLU A 288 9.25 -7.98 14.72
C GLU A 288 9.98 -9.26 14.27
N MET A 289 9.62 -9.76 13.08
CA MET A 289 10.21 -10.96 12.50
C MET A 289 11.74 -10.88 12.28
N TYR A 290 12.31 -9.67 12.14
CA TYR A 290 13.74 -9.44 11.83
C TYR A 290 14.51 -8.75 12.96
N GLN A 291 13.94 -8.66 14.16
CA GLN A 291 14.58 -8.09 15.37
C GLN A 291 15.50 -9.05 16.09
#